data_d6dbe2d8db4b975b71e8175ad220009a
#
_entry.id   d6dbe2d8db4b975b71e8175ad220009a
#
_cell.length_a   1.000
_cell.length_b   1.000
_cell.length_c   1.000
_cell.angle_alpha   90.00
_cell.angle_beta   90.00
_cell.angle_gamma   90.00
#
_symmetry.space_group_name_H-M   'P 1'
#
loop_
_entity.id
_entity.type
_entity.pdbx_description
1 polymer ?
#
loop_
_entity_poly.entity_id
_entity_poly.type
_entity_poly.pdbx_seq_one_letter_code
_entity_poly.pdbx_strand_id
1 'polypeptide(L)'
;MKQLKISLSFLLFCTNILVFGQKKQPFFWGVATAAYQVEGAYQTDGKGESKWDFLTNKVGITQFTIGEKQTGNVSINMYDRTQYLKDLALLKQLGANSYRFSLDWSRIIPDGTGAVNEKALAHYDQLIDDVLAAGLEPFVTIYHFDYPVVLMQKDGWGNPAMVDWYINYASIVMKRFGKKVKHFITFNEPYIEFFLVENMLHEQESKHIPPKEYYMSQMQKAHRQLIANAKAIELYHSLQLKGQIGIVLNVNPGAAWNASKVADVKAANFQDILINGLFLDPLYKGKYPQMAMDSLAKYNPSFQPSASDLTFIAQNKPDFLGINFYAPAVVKGEDSAMSLKWLDNNPDAIKSNVGPVMPEYLYKMLIRLKKDYGNPTVYITENGTGFAGEDVVKNGKVNDPLRIDYIKRHVAYALKAKREGVNLGGYMVWSGWDNFEWVSGYTKRLGLIYVDFKTQERIPKQSFFEYKKLIQKYKGI
;
A
#
# COMPACT_ATOMS: atom_id res chain seq x y z
N MET A 1 -61.31 45.53 41.97
CA MET A 1 -60.32 45.27 40.93
C MET A 1 -59.08 44.71 41.60
N LYS A 2 -58.91 43.36 41.55
CA LYS A 2 -57.74 42.64 42.11
C LYS A 2 -56.77 42.35 40.93
N GLN A 3 -55.56 42.90 41.01
CA GLN A 3 -54.49 42.62 40.07
C GLN A 3 -53.89 41.26 40.39
N LEU A 4 -53.85 40.35 39.43
CA LEU A 4 -53.23 39.04 39.50
C LEU A 4 -51.77 39.18 39.04
N LYS A 5 -50.82 39.00 39.95
CA LYS A 5 -49.39 38.95 39.59
C LYS A 5 -49.03 37.50 39.19
N ILE A 6 -48.70 37.31 37.93
CA ILE A 6 -48.17 36.04 37.39
C ILE A 6 -46.64 36.11 37.54
N SER A 7 -46.09 35.26 38.44
CA SER A 7 -44.65 35.02 38.57
C SER A 7 -44.21 33.97 37.55
N LEU A 8 -43.41 34.37 36.57
CA LEU A 8 -42.78 33.50 35.57
C LEU A 8 -41.47 32.93 36.16
N SER A 9 -41.50 31.71 36.63
CA SER A 9 -40.26 31.02 37.06
C SER A 9 -39.57 30.42 35.85
N PHE A 10 -38.43 31.00 35.46
CA PHE A 10 -37.52 30.40 34.45
C PHE A 10 -36.74 29.24 35.12
N LEU A 11 -37.08 28.01 34.74
CA LEU A 11 -36.24 26.83 35.05
C LEU A 11 -35.10 26.80 34.05
N LEU A 12 -33.88 27.15 34.47
CA LEU A 12 -32.66 26.93 33.72
C LEU A 12 -32.33 25.42 33.77
N PHE A 13 -32.61 24.70 32.69
CA PHE A 13 -32.07 23.37 32.47
C PHE A 13 -30.59 23.51 32.04
N CYS A 14 -29.67 23.37 32.98
CA CYS A 14 -28.27 23.17 32.69
C CYS A 14 -28.10 21.73 32.15
N THR A 15 -28.15 21.55 30.83
CA THR A 15 -27.69 20.33 30.16
C THR A 15 -26.16 20.32 30.25
N ASN A 16 -25.62 19.57 31.21
CA ASN A 16 -24.20 19.18 31.17
C ASN A 16 -23.97 18.31 29.96
N ILE A 17 -23.53 18.91 28.85
CA ILE A 17 -22.95 18.17 27.71
C ILE A 17 -21.63 17.63 28.23
N LEU A 18 -21.64 16.37 28.68
CA LEU A 18 -20.42 15.59 28.85
C LEU A 18 -19.76 15.45 27.47
N VAL A 19 -18.87 16.35 27.13
CA VAL A 19 -17.94 16.19 26.03
C VAL A 19 -17.03 15.05 26.46
N PHE A 20 -17.40 13.81 26.07
CA PHE A 20 -16.46 12.70 26.09
C PHE A 20 -15.35 13.08 25.11
N GLY A 21 -14.24 13.55 25.65
CA GLY A 21 -13.04 13.79 24.87
C GLY A 21 -12.69 12.48 24.15
N GLN A 22 -12.92 12.43 22.83
CA GLN A 22 -12.44 11.33 22.01
C GLN A 22 -10.95 11.20 22.32
N LYS A 23 -10.54 10.08 22.91
CA LYS A 23 -9.13 9.77 23.09
C LYS A 23 -8.48 9.87 21.70
N LYS A 24 -7.62 10.89 21.54
CA LYS A 24 -6.87 11.10 20.29
C LYS A 24 -6.20 9.78 19.95
N GLN A 25 -6.50 9.22 18.79
CA GLN A 25 -5.86 7.98 18.35
C GLN A 25 -4.34 8.18 18.33
N PRO A 26 -3.56 7.21 18.84
CA PRO A 26 -2.12 7.33 18.83
C PRO A 26 -1.61 7.39 17.39
N PHE A 27 -0.52 8.12 17.17
CA PHE A 27 0.17 8.06 15.90
C PHE A 27 0.85 6.70 15.75
N PHE A 28 0.58 6.00 14.64
CA PHE A 28 1.13 4.68 14.40
C PHE A 28 2.52 4.77 13.76
N TRP A 29 3.50 4.23 14.47
CA TRP A 29 4.87 4.05 14.00
C TRP A 29 5.11 2.57 13.77
N GLY A 30 5.51 2.18 12.57
CA GLY A 30 5.67 0.77 12.27
C GLY A 30 6.54 0.47 11.07
N VAL A 31 6.41 -0.76 10.63
CA VAL A 31 7.00 -1.27 9.39
C VAL A 31 5.93 -2.05 8.61
N ALA A 32 6.20 -2.27 7.31
CA ALA A 32 5.32 -3.03 6.45
C ALA A 32 6.04 -4.24 5.82
N THR A 33 5.26 -5.27 5.48
CA THR A 33 5.65 -6.44 4.69
C THR A 33 4.49 -6.93 3.84
N ALA A 34 4.76 -7.81 2.87
CA ALA A 34 3.74 -8.53 2.11
C ALA A 34 4.01 -10.04 2.13
N ALA A 35 2.96 -10.85 2.17
CA ALA A 35 3.01 -12.31 2.37
C ALA A 35 3.99 -13.00 1.41
N TYR A 36 3.82 -12.81 0.10
CA TYR A 36 4.69 -13.43 -0.89
C TYR A 36 6.18 -13.07 -0.70
N GLN A 37 6.45 -11.84 -0.26
CA GLN A 37 7.81 -11.30 -0.12
C GLN A 37 8.54 -11.80 1.13
N VAL A 38 7.80 -12.26 2.16
CA VAL A 38 8.42 -12.61 3.45
C VAL A 38 8.14 -14.03 3.94
N GLU A 39 6.99 -14.61 3.58
CA GLU A 39 6.55 -15.86 4.18
C GLU A 39 7.39 -17.08 3.75
N GLY A 40 7.62 -17.24 2.43
CA GLY A 40 8.14 -18.50 1.91
C GLY A 40 7.14 -19.65 2.06
N ALA A 41 7.60 -20.84 2.44
CA ALA A 41 6.74 -22.01 2.71
C ALA A 41 5.67 -22.27 1.61
N TYR A 42 6.05 -22.13 0.34
CA TYR A 42 5.14 -22.06 -0.81
C TYR A 42 4.31 -23.33 -1.05
N GLN A 43 4.69 -24.47 -0.47
CA GLN A 43 3.97 -25.74 -0.56
C GLN A 43 3.42 -26.23 0.79
N THR A 44 3.50 -25.39 1.82
CA THR A 44 3.13 -25.78 3.19
C THR A 44 1.64 -25.58 3.44
N ASP A 45 1.06 -26.47 4.26
CA ASP A 45 -0.32 -26.40 4.76
C ASP A 45 -1.40 -26.35 3.69
N GLY A 46 -1.13 -26.90 2.51
CA GLY A 46 -2.12 -26.93 1.43
C GLY A 46 -2.29 -25.60 0.66
N LYS A 47 -1.27 -24.74 0.71
CA LYS A 47 -1.23 -23.52 -0.13
C LYS A 47 -1.42 -23.88 -1.59
N GLY A 48 -2.32 -23.18 -2.30
CA GLY A 48 -2.41 -23.20 -3.76
C GLY A 48 -1.29 -22.40 -4.42
N GLU A 49 -1.06 -22.61 -5.70
CA GLU A 49 -0.14 -21.80 -6.48
C GLU A 49 -0.71 -20.38 -6.67
N SER A 50 0.01 -19.36 -6.23
CA SER A 50 -0.35 -17.96 -6.48
C SER A 50 0.11 -17.48 -7.85
N LYS A 51 -0.41 -16.32 -8.31
CA LYS A 51 0.09 -15.62 -9.50
C LYS A 51 1.62 -15.44 -9.43
N TRP A 52 2.15 -15.03 -8.28
CA TRP A 52 3.58 -14.79 -8.11
C TRP A 52 4.41 -16.08 -8.04
N ASP A 53 3.87 -17.17 -7.48
CA ASP A 53 4.51 -18.49 -7.58
C ASP A 53 4.66 -18.89 -9.04
N PHE A 54 3.63 -18.70 -9.86
CA PHE A 54 3.66 -19.01 -11.29
C PHE A 54 4.68 -18.11 -12.03
N LEU A 55 4.63 -16.80 -11.80
CA LEU A 55 5.52 -15.84 -12.47
C LEU A 55 7.00 -16.10 -12.15
N THR A 56 7.33 -16.48 -10.94
CA THR A 56 8.72 -16.70 -10.54
C THR A 56 9.21 -18.11 -10.85
N ASN A 57 8.38 -19.15 -10.61
CA ASN A 57 8.78 -20.53 -10.80
C ASN A 57 8.66 -21.03 -12.25
N LYS A 58 7.61 -20.60 -13.00
CA LYS A 58 7.35 -21.09 -14.36
C LYS A 58 7.76 -20.08 -15.41
N VAL A 59 7.37 -18.82 -15.30
CA VAL A 59 7.75 -17.78 -16.25
C VAL A 59 9.20 -17.32 -16.06
N GLY A 60 9.69 -17.32 -14.82
CA GLY A 60 11.05 -16.85 -14.49
C GLY A 60 11.18 -15.33 -14.62
N ILE A 61 10.16 -14.57 -14.17
CA ILE A 61 10.08 -13.11 -14.35
C ILE A 61 11.32 -12.37 -13.83
N THR A 62 11.97 -12.84 -12.78
CA THR A 62 13.19 -12.23 -12.25
C THR A 62 14.37 -12.35 -13.21
N GLN A 63 14.44 -13.42 -14.02
CA GLN A 63 15.50 -13.60 -15.01
C GLN A 63 15.48 -12.48 -16.06
N PHE A 64 14.30 -11.94 -16.39
CA PHE A 64 14.16 -10.86 -17.37
C PHE A 64 14.69 -9.51 -16.83
N THR A 65 14.63 -9.31 -15.52
CA THR A 65 14.97 -8.03 -14.89
C THR A 65 16.39 -8.00 -14.32
N ILE A 66 16.86 -9.13 -13.75
CA ILE A 66 18.15 -9.22 -13.06
C ILE A 66 19.09 -10.29 -13.64
N GLY A 67 18.71 -11.00 -14.72
CA GLY A 67 19.52 -12.04 -15.35
C GLY A 67 19.54 -13.38 -14.63
N GLU A 68 18.88 -13.51 -13.47
CA GLU A 68 18.83 -14.72 -12.65
C GLU A 68 17.40 -15.10 -12.29
N LYS A 69 17.12 -16.42 -12.29
CA LYS A 69 15.85 -16.95 -11.79
C LYS A 69 15.90 -17.01 -10.26
N GLN A 70 15.12 -16.14 -9.62
CA GLN A 70 14.93 -16.12 -8.17
C GLN A 70 13.43 -16.24 -7.85
N THR A 71 13.10 -16.81 -6.70
CA THR A 71 11.72 -17.12 -6.29
C THR A 71 11.47 -16.73 -4.85
N GLY A 72 10.19 -16.48 -4.49
CA GLY A 72 9.76 -16.30 -3.11
C GLY A 72 9.54 -17.59 -2.31
N ASN A 73 9.96 -18.77 -2.84
CA ASN A 73 9.63 -20.07 -2.25
C ASN A 73 10.09 -20.25 -0.79
N VAL A 74 11.23 -19.66 -0.46
CA VAL A 74 11.77 -19.63 0.91
C VAL A 74 11.66 -18.22 1.49
N SER A 75 11.88 -17.21 0.67
CA SER A 75 11.91 -15.81 1.05
C SER A 75 12.74 -15.56 2.32
N ILE A 76 12.14 -15.07 3.38
CA ILE A 76 12.80 -14.89 4.68
C ILE A 76 12.16 -15.72 5.80
N ASN A 77 11.44 -16.79 5.40
CA ASN A 77 10.88 -17.80 6.28
C ASN A 77 9.97 -17.27 7.41
N MET A 78 9.21 -16.19 7.14
CA MET A 78 8.30 -15.62 8.14
C MET A 78 6.96 -16.38 8.27
N TYR A 79 6.73 -17.47 7.50
CA TYR A 79 5.63 -18.38 7.78
C TYR A 79 5.92 -19.24 9.03
N ASP A 80 7.19 -19.52 9.33
CA ASP A 80 7.59 -20.24 10.54
C ASP A 80 7.38 -19.37 11.79
N ARG A 81 6.52 -19.84 12.69
CA ARG A 81 6.20 -19.14 13.94
C ARG A 81 7.45 -18.87 14.79
N THR A 82 8.39 -19.83 14.86
CA THR A 82 9.63 -19.66 15.62
C THR A 82 10.45 -18.48 15.06
N GLN A 83 10.43 -18.30 13.74
CA GLN A 83 11.13 -17.20 13.09
C GLN A 83 10.39 -15.87 13.29
N TYR A 84 9.08 -15.79 13.00
CA TYR A 84 8.39 -14.52 13.11
C TYR A 84 8.26 -14.03 14.56
N LEU A 85 8.26 -14.87 15.57
CA LEU A 85 8.32 -14.44 16.97
C LEU A 85 9.63 -13.69 17.30
N LYS A 86 10.76 -14.13 16.75
CA LYS A 86 12.03 -13.38 16.84
C LYS A 86 11.93 -12.04 16.12
N ASP A 87 11.29 -12.04 14.96
CA ASP A 87 11.08 -10.83 14.15
C ASP A 87 10.14 -9.84 14.87
N LEU A 88 9.06 -10.29 15.53
CA LEU A 88 8.20 -9.44 16.36
C LEU A 88 8.96 -8.88 17.58
N ALA A 89 9.87 -9.63 18.17
CA ALA A 89 10.73 -9.13 19.24
C ALA A 89 11.63 -7.98 18.77
N LEU A 90 12.12 -8.01 17.52
CA LEU A 90 12.85 -6.90 16.92
C LEU A 90 11.96 -5.67 16.72
N LEU A 91 10.70 -5.82 16.31
CA LEU A 91 9.77 -4.69 16.23
C LEU A 91 9.49 -4.05 17.60
N LYS A 92 9.38 -4.86 18.64
CA LYS A 92 9.28 -4.38 20.02
C LYS A 92 10.55 -3.62 20.44
N GLN A 93 11.74 -4.13 20.08
CA GLN A 93 13.02 -3.45 20.31
C GLN A 93 13.11 -2.12 19.55
N LEU A 94 12.56 -2.06 18.32
CA LEU A 94 12.44 -0.84 17.52
C LEU A 94 11.60 0.23 18.25
N GLY A 95 10.65 -0.19 19.06
CA GLY A 95 9.66 0.68 19.69
C GLY A 95 8.46 0.97 18.79
N ALA A 96 8.25 0.16 17.75
CA ALA A 96 7.06 0.21 16.92
C ALA A 96 5.80 -0.06 17.75
N ASN A 97 4.68 0.51 17.32
CA ASN A 97 3.35 0.26 17.88
C ASN A 97 2.35 -0.25 16.83
N SER A 98 2.82 -0.50 15.61
CA SER A 98 2.03 -1.07 14.53
C SER A 98 2.88 -1.95 13.62
N TYR A 99 2.21 -2.91 12.96
CA TYR A 99 2.81 -3.77 11.95
C TYR A 99 1.81 -4.00 10.84
N ARG A 100 2.19 -3.64 9.60
CA ARG A 100 1.39 -3.94 8.41
C ARG A 100 1.92 -5.19 7.74
N PHE A 101 1.02 -6.12 7.47
CA PHE A 101 1.31 -7.35 6.72
C PHE A 101 0.12 -7.72 5.84
N SER A 102 0.32 -8.57 4.86
CA SER A 102 -0.77 -9.08 4.03
C SER A 102 -1.07 -10.55 4.32
N LEU A 103 -2.27 -10.96 3.93
CA LEU A 103 -2.68 -12.36 3.89
C LEU A 103 -2.50 -12.87 2.46
N ASP A 104 -2.17 -14.15 2.31
CA ASP A 104 -2.06 -14.79 1.00
C ASP A 104 -3.39 -15.48 0.65
N TRP A 105 -4.08 -14.98 -0.38
CA TRP A 105 -5.35 -15.54 -0.84
C TRP A 105 -5.19 -17.02 -1.23
N SER A 106 -4.10 -17.38 -1.90
CA SER A 106 -3.84 -18.74 -2.32
C SER A 106 -3.61 -19.72 -1.17
N ARG A 107 -3.29 -19.25 0.04
CA ARG A 107 -3.29 -20.08 1.25
C ARG A 107 -4.69 -20.30 1.79
N ILE A 108 -5.51 -19.25 1.85
CA ILE A 108 -6.83 -19.29 2.49
C ILE A 108 -7.86 -20.00 1.61
N ILE A 109 -7.84 -19.76 0.29
CA ILE A 109 -8.68 -20.45 -0.68
C ILE A 109 -7.80 -20.93 -1.84
N PRO A 110 -7.17 -22.10 -1.74
CA PRO A 110 -6.20 -22.59 -2.72
C PRO A 110 -6.68 -22.61 -4.16
N ASP A 111 -7.95 -22.92 -4.37
CA ASP A 111 -8.62 -22.95 -5.67
C ASP A 111 -9.28 -21.61 -6.04
N GLY A 112 -9.07 -20.58 -5.25
CA GLY A 112 -9.58 -19.23 -5.46
C GLY A 112 -11.04 -19.02 -5.11
N THR A 113 -11.90 -20.02 -5.32
CA THR A 113 -13.36 -19.99 -5.06
C THR A 113 -13.88 -21.23 -4.36
N GLY A 114 -13.01 -22.20 -4.08
CA GLY A 114 -13.35 -23.50 -3.52
C GLY A 114 -13.43 -23.52 -2.00
N ALA A 115 -13.01 -24.66 -1.45
CA ALA A 115 -13.02 -24.87 -0.01
C ALA A 115 -12.02 -23.97 0.71
N VAL A 116 -12.40 -23.54 1.92
CA VAL A 116 -11.54 -22.76 2.81
C VAL A 116 -10.49 -23.68 3.45
N ASN A 117 -9.26 -23.24 3.45
CA ASN A 117 -8.17 -23.94 4.12
C ASN A 117 -8.07 -23.51 5.59
N GLU A 118 -8.62 -24.32 6.47
CA GLU A 118 -8.65 -24.03 7.91
C GLU A 118 -7.24 -23.99 8.56
N LYS A 119 -6.23 -24.67 8.00
CA LYS A 119 -4.85 -24.58 8.48
C LYS A 119 -4.27 -23.19 8.25
N ALA A 120 -4.52 -22.61 7.09
CA ALA A 120 -4.09 -21.26 6.78
C ALA A 120 -4.83 -20.22 7.65
N LEU A 121 -6.14 -20.38 7.86
CA LEU A 121 -6.89 -19.50 8.77
C LEU A 121 -6.35 -19.59 10.22
N ALA A 122 -6.06 -20.79 10.70
CA ALA A 122 -5.50 -20.99 12.04
C ALA A 122 -4.09 -20.37 12.16
N HIS A 123 -3.26 -20.48 11.12
CA HIS A 123 -1.95 -19.82 11.08
C HIS A 123 -2.09 -18.28 11.19
N TYR A 124 -2.95 -17.66 10.38
CA TYR A 124 -3.15 -16.21 10.44
C TYR A 124 -3.85 -15.74 11.73
N ASP A 125 -4.73 -16.56 12.31
CA ASP A 125 -5.28 -16.29 13.66
C ASP A 125 -4.16 -16.20 14.70
N GLN A 126 -3.22 -17.15 14.66
CA GLN A 126 -2.09 -17.18 15.58
C GLN A 126 -1.13 -16.01 15.34
N LEU A 127 -0.84 -15.69 14.07
CA LEU A 127 0.00 -14.53 13.74
C LEU A 127 -0.61 -13.23 14.26
N ILE A 128 -1.91 -13.01 14.07
CA ILE A 128 -2.61 -11.82 14.55
C ILE A 128 -2.56 -11.76 16.10
N ASP A 129 -2.79 -12.87 16.77
CA ASP A 129 -2.72 -12.94 18.23
C ASP A 129 -1.31 -12.63 18.75
N ASP A 130 -0.27 -13.16 18.10
CA ASP A 130 1.12 -12.92 18.46
C ASP A 130 1.54 -11.46 18.20
N VAL A 131 1.05 -10.84 17.12
CA VAL A 131 1.24 -9.40 16.84
C VAL A 131 0.61 -8.55 17.92
N LEU A 132 -0.64 -8.83 18.31
CA LEU A 132 -1.33 -8.14 19.40
C LEU A 132 -0.65 -8.34 20.75
N ALA A 133 -0.19 -9.56 21.04
CA ALA A 133 0.56 -9.89 22.27
C ALA A 133 1.93 -9.17 22.32
N ALA A 134 2.52 -8.87 21.17
CA ALA A 134 3.73 -8.05 21.08
C ALA A 134 3.46 -6.55 21.33
N GLY A 135 2.20 -6.14 21.49
CA GLY A 135 1.79 -4.74 21.68
C GLY A 135 1.74 -3.93 20.39
N LEU A 136 1.60 -4.61 19.24
CA LEU A 136 1.53 -4.00 17.92
C LEU A 136 0.08 -3.98 17.43
N GLU A 137 -0.37 -2.85 16.86
CA GLU A 137 -1.63 -2.79 16.13
C GLU A 137 -1.46 -3.42 14.75
N PRO A 138 -2.22 -4.48 14.40
CA PRO A 138 -2.16 -5.10 13.09
C PRO A 138 -2.89 -4.26 12.03
N PHE A 139 -2.18 -3.91 10.95
CA PHE A 139 -2.75 -3.39 9.72
C PHE A 139 -2.75 -4.52 8.69
N VAL A 140 -3.90 -5.13 8.46
CA VAL A 140 -4.02 -6.36 7.66
C VAL A 140 -4.46 -6.03 6.23
N THR A 141 -3.56 -6.24 5.28
CA THR A 141 -3.86 -6.14 3.85
C THR A 141 -4.46 -7.45 3.36
N ILE A 142 -5.70 -7.38 2.86
CA ILE A 142 -6.45 -8.55 2.38
C ILE A 142 -5.85 -9.07 1.08
N TYR A 143 -5.46 -8.16 0.16
CA TYR A 143 -4.91 -8.53 -1.14
C TYR A 143 -3.67 -7.73 -1.49
N HIS A 144 -2.58 -8.44 -1.79
CA HIS A 144 -1.28 -7.86 -2.17
C HIS A 144 -0.65 -8.63 -3.35
N PHE A 145 -1.37 -8.67 -4.50
CA PHE A 145 -0.97 -9.25 -5.79
C PHE A 145 -0.92 -10.79 -5.89
N ASP A 146 -1.37 -11.51 -4.88
CA ASP A 146 -1.11 -12.94 -4.64
C ASP A 146 -2.36 -13.85 -4.84
N TYR A 147 -3.29 -13.48 -5.73
CA TYR A 147 -4.43 -14.34 -5.99
C TYR A 147 -4.03 -15.68 -6.64
N PRO A 148 -4.84 -16.75 -6.43
CA PRO A 148 -4.57 -18.08 -6.95
C PRO A 148 -4.44 -18.13 -8.48
N VAL A 149 -3.46 -18.89 -8.98
CA VAL A 149 -3.18 -19.01 -10.43
C VAL A 149 -4.38 -19.53 -11.21
N VAL A 150 -5.23 -20.35 -10.61
CA VAL A 150 -6.47 -20.87 -11.25
C VAL A 150 -7.44 -19.74 -11.60
N LEU A 151 -7.42 -18.63 -10.89
CA LEU A 151 -8.17 -17.41 -11.26
C LEU A 151 -7.48 -16.63 -12.37
N MET A 152 -6.13 -16.61 -12.40
CA MET A 152 -5.37 -16.04 -13.50
C MET A 152 -5.67 -16.76 -14.83
N GLN A 153 -5.78 -18.08 -14.80
CA GLN A 153 -6.18 -18.90 -15.94
C GLN A 153 -7.60 -18.63 -16.44
N LYS A 154 -8.44 -18.01 -15.62
CA LYS A 154 -9.78 -17.53 -15.97
C LYS A 154 -9.80 -16.02 -16.24
N ASP A 155 -8.70 -15.44 -16.67
CA ASP A 155 -8.50 -14.01 -16.99
C ASP A 155 -8.45 -13.09 -15.75
N GLY A 156 -8.34 -13.63 -14.52
CA GLY A 156 -8.15 -12.83 -13.32
C GLY A 156 -9.05 -11.59 -13.24
N TRP A 157 -8.48 -10.39 -13.04
CA TRP A 157 -9.22 -9.13 -13.02
C TRP A 157 -9.81 -8.71 -14.38
N GLY A 158 -9.43 -9.37 -15.49
CA GLY A 158 -10.10 -9.24 -16.78
C GLY A 158 -11.50 -9.89 -16.77
N ASN A 159 -11.75 -10.89 -15.91
CA ASN A 159 -13.03 -11.53 -15.76
C ASN A 159 -13.96 -10.74 -14.82
N PRO A 160 -15.20 -10.41 -15.21
CA PRO A 160 -16.14 -9.72 -14.34
C PRO A 160 -16.44 -10.46 -13.02
N ALA A 161 -16.42 -11.81 -13.02
CA ALA A 161 -16.65 -12.62 -11.83
C ALA A 161 -15.58 -12.47 -10.75
N MET A 162 -14.40 -11.91 -11.09
CA MET A 162 -13.30 -11.70 -10.14
C MET A 162 -13.72 -10.82 -8.97
N VAL A 163 -14.63 -9.88 -9.19
CA VAL A 163 -15.19 -9.04 -8.12
C VAL A 163 -15.87 -9.90 -7.05
N ASP A 164 -16.74 -10.82 -7.47
CA ASP A 164 -17.48 -11.66 -6.53
C ASP A 164 -16.58 -12.72 -5.87
N TRP A 165 -15.59 -13.25 -6.59
CA TRP A 165 -14.57 -14.13 -6.02
C TRP A 165 -13.76 -13.44 -4.92
N TYR A 166 -13.35 -12.19 -5.18
CA TYR A 166 -12.64 -11.39 -4.18
C TYR A 166 -13.54 -11.09 -2.97
N ILE A 167 -14.81 -10.75 -3.17
CA ILE A 167 -15.75 -10.47 -2.06
C ILE A 167 -15.99 -11.71 -1.21
N ASN A 168 -16.06 -12.90 -1.82
CA ASN A 168 -16.14 -14.15 -1.06
C ASN A 168 -14.90 -14.33 -0.17
N TYR A 169 -13.70 -14.15 -0.72
CA TYR A 169 -12.44 -14.20 0.04
C TYR A 169 -12.40 -13.16 1.16
N ALA A 170 -12.68 -11.91 0.85
CA ALA A 170 -12.70 -10.81 1.82
C ALA A 170 -13.73 -11.05 2.94
N SER A 171 -14.89 -11.64 2.62
CA SER A 171 -15.91 -12.00 3.61
C SER A 171 -15.41 -13.04 4.61
N ILE A 172 -14.69 -14.07 4.14
CA ILE A 172 -14.10 -15.10 5.00
C ILE A 172 -13.09 -14.45 5.95
N VAL A 173 -12.19 -13.62 5.42
CA VAL A 173 -11.16 -12.89 6.18
C VAL A 173 -11.79 -11.98 7.23
N MET A 174 -12.75 -11.14 6.83
CA MET A 174 -13.38 -10.18 7.74
C MET A 174 -14.20 -10.86 8.83
N LYS A 175 -14.94 -11.91 8.52
CA LYS A 175 -15.70 -12.69 9.50
C LYS A 175 -14.80 -13.40 10.49
N ARG A 176 -13.67 -13.95 10.04
CA ARG A 176 -12.73 -14.66 10.89
C ARG A 176 -11.96 -13.73 11.81
N PHE A 177 -11.38 -12.66 11.26
CA PHE A 177 -10.42 -11.83 11.97
C PHE A 177 -10.99 -10.49 12.47
N GLY A 178 -12.18 -10.07 12.03
CA GLY A 178 -12.72 -8.72 12.26
C GLY A 178 -12.98 -8.35 13.72
N LYS A 179 -13.04 -9.32 14.64
CA LYS A 179 -13.12 -9.04 16.08
C LYS A 179 -11.76 -8.61 16.68
N LYS A 180 -10.65 -9.00 16.05
CA LYS A 180 -9.27 -8.77 16.50
C LYS A 180 -8.62 -7.62 15.74
N VAL A 181 -8.82 -7.56 14.43
CA VAL A 181 -8.20 -6.59 13.53
C VAL A 181 -9.04 -5.33 13.44
N LYS A 182 -8.44 -4.18 13.73
CA LYS A 182 -9.09 -2.86 13.67
C LYS A 182 -8.75 -2.08 12.40
N HIS A 183 -7.75 -2.49 11.65
CA HIS A 183 -7.32 -1.82 10.44
C HIS A 183 -7.18 -2.83 9.29
N PHE A 184 -8.23 -2.93 8.46
CA PHE A 184 -8.18 -3.71 7.24
C PHE A 184 -7.84 -2.84 6.03
N ILE A 185 -7.08 -3.40 5.11
CA ILE A 185 -6.74 -2.80 3.83
C ILE A 185 -7.24 -3.75 2.74
N THR A 186 -8.12 -3.26 1.87
CA THR A 186 -8.72 -4.06 0.79
C THR A 186 -7.69 -4.49 -0.24
N PHE A 187 -6.99 -3.50 -0.82
CA PHE A 187 -6.03 -3.68 -1.90
C PHE A 187 -4.74 -2.90 -1.62
N ASN A 188 -3.62 -3.47 -2.06
CA ASN A 188 -2.38 -2.75 -2.23
C ASN A 188 -2.20 -2.35 -3.69
N GLU A 189 -1.96 -1.07 -3.96
CA GLU A 189 -1.44 -0.48 -5.19
C GLU A 189 -2.05 -0.99 -6.51
N PRO A 190 -3.34 -0.79 -6.78
CA PRO A 190 -3.96 -1.22 -8.04
C PRO A 190 -3.22 -0.72 -9.30
N TYR A 191 -2.62 0.46 -9.26
CA TYR A 191 -1.85 1.00 -10.38
C TYR A 191 -0.63 0.12 -10.70
N ILE A 192 0.12 -0.30 -9.68
CA ILE A 192 1.35 -1.08 -9.89
C ILE A 192 1.01 -2.44 -10.51
N GLU A 193 -0.05 -3.10 -10.05
CA GLU A 193 -0.45 -4.40 -10.59
C GLU A 193 -0.76 -4.32 -12.09
N PHE A 194 -1.56 -3.34 -12.51
CA PHE A 194 -2.06 -3.30 -13.88
C PHE A 194 -1.19 -2.49 -14.82
N PHE A 195 -0.72 -1.33 -14.38
CA PHE A 195 0.01 -0.41 -15.28
C PHE A 195 1.52 -0.56 -15.23
N LEU A 196 2.06 -1.36 -14.30
CA LEU A 196 3.48 -1.67 -14.29
C LEU A 196 3.73 -3.16 -14.57
N VAL A 197 3.24 -4.07 -13.74
CA VAL A 197 3.55 -5.50 -13.83
C VAL A 197 2.97 -6.12 -15.10
N GLU A 198 1.69 -5.87 -15.43
CA GLU A 198 1.06 -6.41 -16.65
C GLU A 198 1.74 -5.88 -17.92
N ASN A 199 2.14 -4.60 -17.95
CA ASN A 199 2.88 -4.05 -19.09
C ASN A 199 4.28 -4.65 -19.22
N MET A 200 4.98 -4.91 -18.12
CA MET A 200 6.27 -5.61 -18.16
C MET A 200 6.12 -7.03 -18.69
N LEU A 201 5.09 -7.75 -18.29
CA LEU A 201 4.80 -9.09 -18.80
C LEU A 201 4.53 -9.06 -20.32
N HIS A 202 3.68 -8.13 -20.76
CA HIS A 202 3.40 -7.97 -22.20
C HIS A 202 4.66 -7.63 -23.00
N GLU A 203 5.52 -6.73 -22.50
CA GLU A 203 6.79 -6.40 -23.15
C GLU A 203 7.70 -7.62 -23.27
N GLN A 204 7.74 -8.48 -22.24
CA GLN A 204 8.53 -9.70 -22.28
C GLN A 204 7.99 -10.74 -23.28
N GLU A 205 6.69 -10.92 -23.33
CA GLU A 205 6.04 -11.88 -24.23
C GLU A 205 6.13 -11.44 -25.70
N SER A 206 5.77 -10.19 -25.98
CA SER A 206 5.71 -9.63 -27.34
C SER A 206 7.06 -9.15 -27.88
N LYS A 207 8.07 -8.93 -26.99
CA LYS A 207 9.34 -8.26 -27.27
C LYS A 207 9.21 -6.81 -27.77
N HIS A 208 8.05 -6.21 -27.52
CA HIS A 208 7.75 -4.82 -27.89
C HIS A 208 7.22 -4.05 -26.70
N ILE A 209 7.52 -2.75 -26.66
CA ILE A 209 6.90 -1.84 -25.68
C ILE A 209 5.38 -1.87 -25.88
N PRO A 210 4.60 -2.06 -24.82
CA PRO A 210 3.15 -2.12 -24.94
C PRO A 210 2.59 -0.89 -25.63
N PRO A 211 1.73 -1.05 -26.65
CA PRO A 211 1.07 0.09 -27.29
C PRO A 211 0.15 0.80 -26.29
N LYS A 212 -0.16 2.07 -26.56
CA LYS A 212 -1.02 2.88 -25.69
C LYS A 212 -2.40 2.25 -25.47
N GLU A 213 -2.91 1.58 -26.48
CA GLU A 213 -4.16 0.80 -26.44
C GLU A 213 -4.11 -0.31 -25.40
N TYR A 214 -3.02 -1.06 -25.35
CA TYR A 214 -2.83 -2.11 -24.33
C TYR A 214 -2.73 -1.49 -22.92
N TYR A 215 -1.91 -0.45 -22.76
CA TYR A 215 -1.82 0.26 -21.49
C TYR A 215 -3.18 0.74 -21.01
N MET A 216 -3.96 1.35 -21.89
CA MET A 216 -5.28 1.87 -21.54
C MET A 216 -6.33 0.77 -21.32
N SER A 217 -6.15 -0.42 -21.91
CA SER A 217 -7.04 -1.57 -21.65
C SER A 217 -7.02 -2.03 -20.20
N GLN A 218 -5.91 -1.79 -19.49
CA GLN A 218 -5.78 -2.13 -18.08
C GLN A 218 -6.77 -1.35 -17.18
N MET A 219 -7.32 -0.24 -17.66
CA MET A 219 -8.31 0.54 -16.93
C MET A 219 -9.56 -0.26 -16.55
N GLN A 220 -9.97 -1.24 -17.37
CA GLN A 220 -11.12 -2.08 -17.06
C GLN A 220 -10.83 -2.97 -15.83
N LYS A 221 -9.60 -3.48 -15.70
CA LYS A 221 -9.16 -4.27 -14.52
C LYS A 221 -9.09 -3.39 -13.27
N ALA A 222 -8.49 -2.20 -13.41
CA ALA A 222 -8.41 -1.23 -12.32
C ALA A 222 -9.79 -0.77 -11.84
N HIS A 223 -10.72 -0.51 -12.76
CA HIS A 223 -12.09 -0.14 -12.41
C HIS A 223 -12.82 -1.26 -11.65
N ARG A 224 -12.64 -2.51 -12.05
CA ARG A 224 -13.20 -3.66 -11.29
C ARG A 224 -12.62 -3.76 -9.88
N GLN A 225 -11.33 -3.46 -9.68
CA GLN A 225 -10.80 -3.41 -8.31
C GLN A 225 -11.39 -2.25 -7.49
N LEU A 226 -11.68 -1.10 -8.10
CA LEU A 226 -12.37 -0.01 -7.39
C LEU A 226 -13.80 -0.40 -7.00
N ILE A 227 -14.53 -1.11 -7.86
CA ILE A 227 -15.85 -1.67 -7.53
C ILE A 227 -15.72 -2.70 -6.41
N ALA A 228 -14.76 -3.61 -6.49
CA ALA A 228 -14.51 -4.63 -5.45
C ALA A 228 -14.11 -3.98 -4.11
N ASN A 229 -13.32 -2.91 -4.14
CA ASN A 229 -13.02 -2.11 -2.95
C ASN A 229 -14.28 -1.54 -2.32
N ALA A 230 -15.16 -0.91 -3.10
CA ALA A 230 -16.41 -0.34 -2.60
C ALA A 230 -17.33 -1.42 -2.01
N LYS A 231 -17.49 -2.58 -2.68
CA LYS A 231 -18.24 -3.73 -2.16
C LYS A 231 -17.65 -4.29 -0.86
N ALA A 232 -16.30 -4.34 -0.75
CA ALA A 232 -15.64 -4.81 0.46
C ALA A 232 -15.85 -3.85 1.65
N ILE A 233 -15.85 -2.54 1.39
CA ILE A 233 -16.17 -1.52 2.40
C ILE A 233 -17.62 -1.63 2.86
N GLU A 234 -18.56 -1.75 1.92
CA GLU A 234 -20.00 -1.99 2.22
C GLU A 234 -20.17 -3.25 3.08
N LEU A 235 -19.53 -4.36 2.69
CA LEU A 235 -19.53 -5.61 3.45
C LEU A 235 -18.97 -5.41 4.86
N TYR A 236 -17.83 -4.74 5.00
CA TYR A 236 -17.21 -4.47 6.30
C TYR A 236 -18.17 -3.75 7.25
N HIS A 237 -18.81 -2.69 6.78
CA HIS A 237 -19.78 -1.93 7.58
C HIS A 237 -21.07 -2.73 7.87
N SER A 238 -21.52 -3.56 6.92
CA SER A 238 -22.69 -4.44 7.14
C SER A 238 -22.44 -5.50 8.23
N LEU A 239 -21.19 -5.92 8.41
CA LEU A 239 -20.76 -6.83 9.48
C LEU A 239 -20.64 -6.13 10.84
N GLN A 240 -20.84 -4.82 10.92
CA GLN A 240 -20.77 -4.00 12.15
C GLN A 240 -19.45 -4.16 12.92
N LEU A 241 -18.34 -4.33 12.21
CA LEU A 241 -17.00 -4.46 12.77
C LEU A 241 -16.55 -3.13 13.37
N LYS A 242 -15.84 -3.22 14.51
CA LYS A 242 -15.38 -2.04 15.27
C LYS A 242 -13.95 -1.66 14.91
N GLY A 243 -13.76 -1.11 13.76
CA GLY A 243 -12.45 -0.68 13.28
C GLY A 243 -12.60 0.20 12.06
N GLN A 244 -11.62 0.17 11.20
CA GLN A 244 -11.57 0.95 9.96
C GLN A 244 -11.15 0.05 8.80
N ILE A 245 -11.69 0.32 7.62
CA ILE A 245 -11.28 -0.32 6.38
C ILE A 245 -10.84 0.73 5.38
N GLY A 246 -9.69 0.49 4.72
CA GLY A 246 -9.12 1.41 3.75
C GLY A 246 -8.60 0.72 2.51
N ILE A 247 -8.08 1.51 1.60
CA ILE A 247 -7.32 1.07 0.42
C ILE A 247 -5.93 1.68 0.48
N VAL A 248 -4.92 1.01 -0.07
CA VAL A 248 -3.58 1.57 -0.22
C VAL A 248 -3.31 1.87 -1.69
N LEU A 249 -2.93 3.12 -1.97
CA LEU A 249 -2.52 3.57 -3.28
C LEU A 249 -1.03 3.89 -3.28
N ASN A 250 -0.31 3.44 -4.33
CA ASN A 250 0.96 4.06 -4.64
C ASN A 250 0.71 5.50 -5.08
N VAL A 251 1.50 6.43 -4.58
CA VAL A 251 1.39 7.84 -4.96
C VAL A 251 2.72 8.34 -5.49
N ASN A 252 2.70 8.76 -6.75
CA ASN A 252 3.85 9.30 -7.45
C ASN A 252 3.49 10.65 -8.05
N PRO A 253 3.52 11.74 -7.26
CA PRO A 253 3.23 13.07 -7.77
C PRO A 253 4.12 13.41 -8.95
N GLY A 254 3.55 14.00 -9.99
CA GLY A 254 4.30 14.42 -11.16
C GLY A 254 5.32 15.53 -10.80
N ALA A 255 6.55 15.36 -11.24
CA ALA A 255 7.62 16.32 -11.11
C ALA A 255 8.16 16.72 -12.49
N ALA A 256 8.12 18.01 -12.80
CA ALA A 256 8.68 18.52 -14.05
C ALA A 256 10.21 18.38 -14.00
N TRP A 257 10.82 17.82 -15.08
CA TRP A 257 12.27 17.78 -15.22
C TRP A 257 12.88 19.18 -15.09
N ASN A 258 12.26 20.14 -15.73
CA ASN A 258 12.60 21.56 -15.59
C ASN A 258 11.32 22.37 -15.30
N ALA A 259 11.18 22.82 -14.07
CA ALA A 259 10.01 23.57 -13.61
C ALA A 259 9.81 24.94 -14.34
N SER A 260 10.83 25.45 -15.04
CA SER A 260 10.72 26.67 -15.86
C SER A 260 10.19 26.39 -17.27
N LYS A 261 10.14 25.12 -17.70
CA LYS A 261 9.61 24.73 -19.02
C LYS A 261 8.14 24.39 -18.90
N VAL A 262 7.28 25.12 -19.60
CA VAL A 262 5.83 24.89 -19.61
C VAL A 262 5.47 23.48 -20.09
N ALA A 263 6.20 22.93 -21.06
CA ALA A 263 5.99 21.58 -21.57
C ALA A 263 6.23 20.52 -20.48
N ASP A 264 7.31 20.63 -19.71
CA ASP A 264 7.64 19.69 -18.62
C ASP A 264 6.60 19.77 -17.50
N VAL A 265 6.13 20.97 -17.15
CA VAL A 265 5.07 21.16 -16.14
C VAL A 265 3.74 20.52 -16.60
N LYS A 266 3.37 20.69 -17.87
CA LYS A 266 2.16 20.06 -18.43
C LYS A 266 2.27 18.53 -18.42
N ALA A 267 3.43 17.99 -18.79
CA ALA A 267 3.69 16.56 -18.76
C ALA A 267 3.62 15.99 -17.33
N ALA A 268 4.22 16.69 -16.36
CA ALA A 268 4.15 16.31 -14.95
C ALA A 268 2.71 16.28 -14.41
N ASN A 269 1.92 17.31 -14.72
CA ASN A 269 0.51 17.35 -14.33
C ASN A 269 -0.30 16.20 -14.95
N PHE A 270 -0.05 15.89 -16.22
CA PHE A 270 -0.74 14.80 -16.90
C PHE A 270 -0.34 13.43 -16.31
N GLN A 271 0.95 13.22 -16.07
CA GLN A 271 1.44 11.99 -15.44
C GLN A 271 0.85 11.79 -14.03
N ASP A 272 0.75 12.86 -13.25
CA ASP A 272 0.10 12.84 -11.94
C ASP A 272 -1.38 12.44 -12.02
N ILE A 273 -2.10 12.93 -13.03
CA ILE A 273 -3.50 12.54 -13.27
C ILE A 273 -3.59 11.04 -13.61
N LEU A 274 -2.69 10.51 -14.43
CA LEU A 274 -2.70 9.10 -14.81
C LEU A 274 -2.33 8.16 -13.66
N ILE A 275 -1.45 8.56 -12.76
CA ILE A 275 -1.05 7.71 -11.63
C ILE A 275 -2.00 7.90 -10.46
N ASN A 276 -2.18 9.14 -10.01
CA ASN A 276 -2.90 9.42 -8.77
C ASN A 276 -4.38 9.72 -9.01
N GLY A 277 -4.69 10.52 -10.03
CA GLY A 277 -6.05 10.98 -10.31
C GLY A 277 -7.00 9.85 -10.70
N LEU A 278 -6.53 8.85 -11.46
CA LEU A 278 -7.32 7.69 -11.89
C LEU A 278 -7.88 6.86 -10.71
N PHE A 279 -7.28 6.94 -9.55
CA PHE A 279 -7.74 6.22 -8.36
C PHE A 279 -8.38 7.16 -7.33
N LEU A 280 -7.78 8.32 -7.07
CA LEU A 280 -8.30 9.26 -6.06
C LEU A 280 -9.63 9.90 -6.45
N ASP A 281 -9.79 10.30 -7.71
CA ASP A 281 -11.00 11.01 -8.14
C ASP A 281 -12.26 10.12 -8.10
N PRO A 282 -12.25 8.86 -8.58
CA PRO A 282 -13.40 7.96 -8.40
C PRO A 282 -13.76 7.72 -6.93
N LEU A 283 -12.76 7.51 -6.06
CA LEU A 283 -12.99 7.23 -4.64
C LEU A 283 -13.59 8.43 -3.88
N TYR A 284 -13.16 9.65 -4.19
CA TYR A 284 -13.53 10.83 -3.40
C TYR A 284 -14.46 11.80 -4.11
N LYS A 285 -14.48 11.80 -5.47
CA LYS A 285 -15.27 12.73 -6.31
C LYS A 285 -16.33 12.03 -7.16
N GLY A 286 -16.36 10.70 -7.21
CA GLY A 286 -17.32 9.93 -8.01
C GLY A 286 -17.18 10.12 -9.51
N LYS A 287 -16.01 10.46 -10.00
CA LYS A 287 -15.74 10.67 -11.44
C LYS A 287 -14.26 10.46 -11.75
N TYR A 288 -13.96 10.03 -12.96
CA TYR A 288 -12.60 10.06 -13.47
C TYR A 288 -12.20 11.48 -13.90
N PRO A 289 -10.89 11.82 -13.84
CA PRO A 289 -10.40 13.09 -14.38
C PRO A 289 -10.69 13.20 -15.88
N GLN A 290 -11.24 14.35 -16.34
CA GLN A 290 -11.63 14.53 -17.74
C GLN A 290 -10.47 14.32 -18.71
N MET A 291 -9.28 14.81 -18.39
CA MET A 291 -8.08 14.64 -19.22
C MET A 291 -7.67 13.18 -19.38
N ALA A 292 -7.89 12.33 -18.35
CA ALA A 292 -7.68 10.90 -18.46
C ALA A 292 -8.77 10.25 -19.33
N MET A 293 -10.03 10.66 -19.18
CA MET A 293 -11.13 10.17 -20.01
C MET A 293 -10.97 10.53 -21.49
N ASP A 294 -10.46 11.72 -21.81
CA ASP A 294 -10.15 12.12 -23.19
C ASP A 294 -9.08 11.20 -23.83
N SER A 295 -8.06 10.82 -23.04
CA SER A 295 -7.04 9.85 -23.45
C SER A 295 -7.61 8.46 -23.60
N LEU A 296 -8.46 8.01 -22.66
CA LEU A 296 -9.15 6.72 -22.72
C LEU A 296 -10.07 6.64 -23.94
N ALA A 297 -10.83 7.67 -24.25
CA ALA A 297 -11.69 7.73 -25.43
C ALA A 297 -10.90 7.51 -26.74
N LYS A 298 -9.65 7.98 -26.79
CA LYS A 298 -8.78 7.80 -27.94
C LYS A 298 -8.17 6.39 -28.06
N TYR A 299 -7.71 5.82 -26.95
CA TYR A 299 -6.90 4.58 -26.94
C TYR A 299 -7.66 3.36 -26.42
N ASN A 300 -8.77 3.53 -25.75
CA ASN A 300 -9.65 2.46 -25.28
C ASN A 300 -11.12 2.95 -25.29
N PRO A 301 -11.72 3.20 -26.46
CA PRO A 301 -13.09 3.74 -26.56
C PRO A 301 -14.16 2.80 -25.97
N SER A 302 -13.83 1.53 -25.78
CA SER A 302 -14.73 0.55 -25.15
C SER A 302 -14.84 0.73 -23.62
N PHE A 303 -13.92 1.45 -22.99
CA PHE A 303 -13.98 1.73 -21.57
C PHE A 303 -15.03 2.82 -21.28
N GLN A 304 -16.18 2.40 -20.83
CA GLN A 304 -17.31 3.27 -20.48
C GLN A 304 -17.79 2.94 -19.06
N PRO A 305 -17.17 3.53 -18.02
CA PRO A 305 -17.59 3.30 -16.65
C PRO A 305 -19.00 3.84 -16.46
N SER A 306 -19.89 3.03 -15.86
CA SER A 306 -21.26 3.47 -15.62
C SER A 306 -21.33 4.56 -14.55
N ALA A 307 -22.31 5.46 -14.67
CA ALA A 307 -22.55 6.46 -13.62
C ALA A 307 -22.96 5.80 -12.29
N SER A 308 -23.62 4.64 -12.33
CA SER A 308 -23.97 3.86 -11.14
C SER A 308 -22.73 3.31 -10.43
N ASP A 309 -21.75 2.78 -11.17
CA ASP A 309 -20.51 2.29 -10.57
C ASP A 309 -19.73 3.43 -9.89
N LEU A 310 -19.60 4.56 -10.56
CA LEU A 310 -18.89 5.71 -10.00
C LEU A 310 -19.60 6.29 -8.77
N THR A 311 -20.93 6.30 -8.78
CA THR A 311 -21.72 6.70 -7.62
C THR A 311 -21.54 5.72 -6.47
N PHE A 312 -21.59 4.42 -6.73
CA PHE A 312 -21.39 3.36 -5.74
C PHE A 312 -19.99 3.42 -5.11
N ILE A 313 -18.95 3.61 -5.93
CA ILE A 313 -17.57 3.77 -5.44
C ILE A 313 -17.47 4.98 -4.51
N ALA A 314 -18.03 6.13 -4.89
CA ALA A 314 -17.95 7.34 -4.10
C ALA A 314 -18.80 7.32 -2.81
N GLN A 315 -19.89 6.55 -2.80
CA GLN A 315 -20.72 6.37 -1.61
C GLN A 315 -20.05 5.45 -0.57
N ASN A 316 -19.30 4.46 -1.03
CA ASN A 316 -18.54 3.53 -0.19
C ASN A 316 -17.07 3.95 -0.08
N LYS A 317 -16.85 5.17 0.46
CA LYS A 317 -15.50 5.71 0.67
C LYS A 317 -14.73 4.89 1.69
N PRO A 318 -13.41 4.76 1.52
CA PRO A 318 -12.57 4.16 2.55
C PRO A 318 -12.56 5.04 3.83
N ASP A 319 -12.57 4.40 5.00
CA ASP A 319 -12.46 5.09 6.30
C ASP A 319 -11.11 5.76 6.46
N PHE A 320 -10.08 5.21 5.82
CA PHE A 320 -8.74 5.78 5.72
C PHE A 320 -8.11 5.49 4.35
N LEU A 321 -7.19 6.33 3.97
CA LEU A 321 -6.33 6.14 2.80
C LEU A 321 -4.92 5.77 3.26
N GLY A 322 -4.44 4.59 2.85
CA GLY A 322 -3.03 4.26 2.90
C GLY A 322 -2.33 4.83 1.66
N ILE A 323 -1.16 5.37 1.85
CA ILE A 323 -0.30 5.81 0.74
C ILE A 323 1.07 5.16 0.83
N ASN A 324 1.52 4.61 -0.30
CA ASN A 324 2.90 4.18 -0.51
C ASN A 324 3.60 5.24 -1.34
N PHE A 325 4.63 5.85 -0.77
CA PHE A 325 5.42 6.88 -1.44
C PHE A 325 6.89 6.54 -1.41
N TYR A 326 7.52 6.54 -2.56
CA TYR A 326 8.97 6.29 -2.70
C TYR A 326 9.69 7.46 -3.38
N ALA A 327 9.13 7.90 -4.51
CA ALA A 327 9.67 8.99 -5.32
C ALA A 327 8.55 9.65 -6.14
N PRO A 328 8.71 10.90 -6.60
CA PRO A 328 7.85 11.49 -7.61
C PRO A 328 8.12 10.87 -8.99
N ALA A 329 7.15 10.98 -9.89
CA ALA A 329 7.33 10.69 -11.30
C ALA A 329 7.96 11.90 -11.99
N VAL A 330 9.25 11.86 -12.24
CA VAL A 330 9.98 12.94 -12.94
C VAL A 330 9.83 12.77 -14.45
N VAL A 331 9.32 13.78 -15.14
CA VAL A 331 9.02 13.72 -16.58
C VAL A 331 9.44 14.96 -17.36
N LYS A 332 9.73 14.78 -18.65
CA LYS A 332 9.96 15.84 -19.64
C LYS A 332 8.74 16.01 -20.56
N GLY A 333 8.54 17.19 -21.06
CA GLY A 333 7.47 17.49 -22.02
C GLY A 333 7.60 16.81 -23.38
N GLU A 334 8.78 16.34 -23.73
CA GLU A 334 9.07 15.57 -24.96
C GLU A 334 8.74 14.08 -24.78
N ASP A 335 8.68 13.60 -23.54
CA ASP A 335 8.27 12.25 -23.24
C ASP A 335 6.78 12.13 -23.56
N SER A 336 6.42 11.18 -24.42
CA SER A 336 5.00 10.93 -24.66
C SER A 336 4.36 10.67 -23.29
N ALA A 337 3.26 11.33 -22.99
CA ALA A 337 2.59 11.34 -21.69
C ALA A 337 2.17 9.96 -21.13
N MET A 338 2.55 8.89 -21.78
CA MET A 338 2.32 7.50 -21.39
C MET A 338 3.62 6.70 -21.33
N SER A 339 4.77 7.35 -21.44
CA SER A 339 6.05 6.71 -21.19
C SER A 339 6.21 6.59 -19.67
N LEU A 340 6.04 5.37 -19.15
CA LEU A 340 6.42 4.99 -17.79
C LEU A 340 7.95 4.96 -17.57
N LYS A 341 8.72 5.49 -18.49
CA LYS A 341 10.15 5.74 -18.26
C LYS A 341 10.25 6.85 -17.21
N TRP A 342 10.20 6.41 -15.97
CA TRP A 342 10.63 7.18 -14.84
C TRP A 342 12.03 7.65 -15.15
N LEU A 343 12.19 8.96 -15.31
CA LEU A 343 13.52 9.50 -15.52
C LEU A 343 14.25 9.42 -14.18
N ASP A 344 14.94 8.32 -13.99
CA ASP A 344 15.85 8.10 -12.85
C ASP A 344 16.94 9.16 -12.73
N ASN A 345 17.01 10.09 -13.66
CA ASN A 345 18.15 10.97 -13.89
C ASN A 345 17.80 12.44 -13.65
N ASN A 346 17.15 12.78 -12.54
CA ASN A 346 17.27 14.17 -12.08
C ASN A 346 18.73 14.37 -11.62
N PRO A 347 19.55 15.19 -12.31
CA PRO A 347 20.97 15.37 -11.96
C PRO A 347 21.17 15.97 -10.56
N ASP A 348 20.14 16.64 -10.02
CA ASP A 348 20.19 17.31 -8.72
C ASP A 348 19.69 16.42 -7.57
N ALA A 349 19.17 15.23 -7.85
CA ALA A 349 18.65 14.33 -6.84
C ALA A 349 19.57 13.13 -6.58
N ILE A 350 19.70 12.76 -5.31
CA ILE A 350 20.36 11.50 -4.92
C ILE A 350 19.55 10.34 -5.50
N LYS A 351 20.21 9.47 -6.26
CA LYS A 351 19.57 8.28 -6.84
C LYS A 351 19.54 7.15 -5.83
N SER A 352 18.35 6.57 -5.63
CA SER A 352 18.15 5.37 -4.82
C SER A 352 17.67 4.19 -5.67
N ASN A 353 17.53 3.00 -5.05
CA ASN A 353 17.01 1.80 -5.72
C ASN A 353 15.53 1.91 -6.16
N VAL A 354 14.82 2.93 -5.71
CA VAL A 354 13.39 3.17 -5.98
C VAL A 354 13.11 4.53 -6.64
N GLY A 355 14.15 5.22 -7.10
CA GLY A 355 14.03 6.51 -7.80
C GLY A 355 14.71 7.68 -7.09
N PRO A 356 14.48 8.91 -7.54
CA PRO A 356 15.13 10.11 -6.98
C PRO A 356 14.62 10.43 -5.57
N VAL A 357 15.53 10.83 -4.68
CA VAL A 357 15.20 11.18 -3.30
C VAL A 357 14.69 12.61 -3.23
N MET A 358 13.39 12.81 -3.25
CA MET A 358 12.69 14.10 -3.28
C MET A 358 11.55 14.15 -2.25
N PRO A 359 11.86 14.19 -0.94
CA PRO A 359 10.87 14.04 0.14
C PRO A 359 9.83 15.17 0.21
N GLU A 360 10.12 16.34 -0.37
CA GLU A 360 9.16 17.45 -0.47
C GLU A 360 7.92 17.09 -1.30
N TYR A 361 8.00 16.09 -2.19
CA TYR A 361 6.85 15.63 -2.95
C TYR A 361 5.88 14.79 -2.10
N LEU A 362 6.36 14.09 -1.07
CA LEU A 362 5.49 13.50 -0.06
C LEU A 362 4.66 14.58 0.65
N TYR A 363 5.31 15.66 1.07
CA TYR A 363 4.60 16.79 1.69
C TYR A 363 3.57 17.41 0.74
N LYS A 364 3.94 17.67 -0.51
CA LYS A 364 3.02 18.22 -1.53
C LYS A 364 1.80 17.32 -1.70
N MET A 365 2.00 16.00 -1.76
CA MET A 365 0.91 15.02 -1.87
C MET A 365 -0.01 15.04 -0.65
N LEU A 366 0.54 15.04 0.54
CA LEU A 366 -0.23 15.10 1.78
C LEU A 366 -1.07 16.40 1.87
N ILE A 367 -0.49 17.55 1.51
CA ILE A 367 -1.23 18.83 1.45
C ILE A 367 -2.34 18.79 0.37
N ARG A 368 -2.09 18.14 -0.77
CA ARG A 368 -3.10 17.95 -1.81
C ARG A 368 -4.27 17.09 -1.33
N LEU A 369 -4.00 15.98 -0.64
CA LEU A 369 -5.06 15.14 -0.04
C LEU A 369 -5.94 15.95 0.92
N LYS A 370 -5.34 16.84 1.70
CA LYS A 370 -6.10 17.76 2.55
C LYS A 370 -6.96 18.74 1.74
N LYS A 371 -6.41 19.36 0.70
CA LYS A 371 -7.09 20.44 -0.04
C LYS A 371 -8.15 19.91 -1.00
N ASP A 372 -7.84 18.85 -1.75
CA ASP A 372 -8.61 18.45 -2.92
C ASP A 372 -9.52 17.24 -2.66
N TYR A 373 -9.31 16.51 -1.54
CA TYR A 373 -10.01 15.27 -1.23
C TYR A 373 -10.64 15.23 0.18
N GLY A 374 -10.85 16.40 0.79
CA GLY A 374 -11.58 16.54 2.05
C GLY A 374 -10.80 16.09 3.30
N ASN A 375 -9.46 16.07 3.24
CA ASN A 375 -8.59 15.72 4.36
C ASN A 375 -8.91 14.36 5.00
N PRO A 376 -8.92 13.26 4.23
CA PRO A 376 -9.18 11.93 4.77
C PRO A 376 -8.15 11.56 5.85
N THR A 377 -8.48 10.59 6.71
CA THR A 377 -7.45 9.95 7.53
C THR A 377 -6.43 9.29 6.62
N VAL A 378 -5.15 9.65 6.75
CA VAL A 378 -4.06 9.12 5.92
C VAL A 378 -3.07 8.36 6.80
N TYR A 379 -2.66 7.19 6.34
CA TYR A 379 -1.48 6.48 6.85
C TYR A 379 -0.44 6.39 5.73
N ILE A 380 0.82 6.75 6.01
CA ILE A 380 1.92 6.39 5.13
C ILE A 380 2.20 4.92 5.42
N THR A 381 1.70 4.06 4.53
CA THR A 381 1.72 2.60 4.69
C THR A 381 3.00 1.98 4.17
N GLU A 382 3.71 2.70 3.29
CA GLU A 382 5.05 2.36 2.87
C GLU A 382 5.84 3.61 2.52
N ASN A 383 7.06 3.69 3.03
CA ASN A 383 8.10 4.63 2.60
C ASN A 383 9.45 4.06 3.00
N GLY A 384 10.35 3.95 2.05
CA GLY A 384 11.67 3.35 2.29
C GLY A 384 12.51 3.32 1.02
N THR A 385 13.73 2.86 1.15
CA THR A 385 14.64 2.73 0.02
C THR A 385 15.84 1.87 0.37
N GLY A 386 16.63 1.52 -0.65
CA GLY A 386 17.97 1.01 -0.54
C GLY A 386 18.93 1.80 -1.43
N PHE A 387 20.20 1.69 -1.15
CA PHE A 387 21.27 2.31 -1.94
C PHE A 387 22.34 1.27 -2.27
N ALA A 388 22.85 1.33 -3.48
CA ALA A 388 23.94 0.44 -3.91
C ALA A 388 25.16 0.58 -2.98
N GLY A 389 25.67 -0.55 -2.50
CA GLY A 389 26.88 -0.59 -1.67
C GLY A 389 26.68 -0.34 -0.17
N GLU A 390 25.47 0.01 0.31
CA GLU A 390 25.22 0.20 1.75
C GLU A 390 24.92 -1.10 2.50
N ASP A 391 24.31 -2.08 1.86
CA ASP A 391 23.85 -3.31 2.51
C ASP A 391 24.98 -4.35 2.63
N VAL A 392 26.11 -3.95 3.21
CA VAL A 392 27.30 -4.79 3.41
C VAL A 392 27.54 -5.01 4.90
N VAL A 393 27.60 -6.28 5.30
CA VAL A 393 27.93 -6.65 6.67
C VAL A 393 29.44 -6.51 6.90
N LYS A 394 29.83 -5.65 7.84
CA LYS A 394 31.22 -5.48 8.31
C LYS A 394 31.25 -5.62 9.83
N ASN A 395 32.00 -6.60 10.33
CA ASN A 395 32.12 -6.87 11.78
C ASN A 395 30.73 -7.04 12.46
N GLY A 396 29.81 -7.78 11.82
CA GLY A 396 28.45 -8.03 12.33
C GLY A 396 27.51 -6.81 12.31
N LYS A 397 27.84 -5.76 11.58
CA LYS A 397 27.03 -4.51 11.49
C LYS A 397 26.83 -4.10 10.04
N VAL A 398 25.72 -3.42 9.79
CA VAL A 398 25.43 -2.75 8.50
C VAL A 398 25.27 -1.27 8.76
N ASN A 399 26.12 -0.47 8.10
CA ASN A 399 26.08 0.99 8.16
C ASN A 399 25.49 1.54 6.87
N ASP A 400 24.33 2.20 6.96
CA ASP A 400 23.50 2.64 5.85
C ASP A 400 23.10 4.13 5.96
N PRO A 401 24.07 5.07 5.90
CA PRO A 401 23.85 6.49 6.17
C PRO A 401 22.88 7.15 5.17
N LEU A 402 22.85 6.74 3.90
CA LEU A 402 21.94 7.32 2.91
C LEU A 402 20.49 6.92 3.20
N ARG A 403 20.23 5.65 3.63
CA ARG A 403 18.92 5.22 4.07
C ARG A 403 18.47 5.99 5.32
N ILE A 404 19.39 6.26 6.25
CA ILE A 404 19.13 7.09 7.44
C ILE A 404 18.68 8.49 7.04
N ASP A 405 19.41 9.15 6.12
CA ASP A 405 19.06 10.49 5.62
C ASP A 405 17.70 10.48 4.93
N TYR A 406 17.46 9.49 4.06
CA TYR A 406 16.16 9.31 3.38
C TYR A 406 15.00 9.27 4.39
N ILE A 407 15.06 8.38 5.39
CA ILE A 407 14.00 8.21 6.38
C ILE A 407 13.81 9.50 7.19
N LYS A 408 14.89 10.10 7.68
CA LYS A 408 14.84 11.34 8.48
C LYS A 408 14.16 12.47 7.73
N ARG A 409 14.50 12.68 6.47
CA ARG A 409 13.92 13.73 5.62
C ARG A 409 12.44 13.47 5.31
N HIS A 410 12.06 12.23 4.96
CA HIS A 410 10.65 11.90 4.68
C HIS A 410 9.79 12.03 5.94
N VAL A 411 10.24 11.54 7.10
CA VAL A 411 9.54 11.72 8.37
C VAL A 411 9.38 13.22 8.71
N ALA A 412 10.41 14.02 8.49
CA ALA A 412 10.34 15.46 8.77
C ALA A 412 9.27 16.17 7.92
N TYR A 413 9.17 15.84 6.60
CA TYR A 413 8.16 16.38 5.70
C TYR A 413 6.74 15.86 6.01
N ALA A 414 6.61 14.59 6.36
CA ALA A 414 5.34 14.00 6.80
C ALA A 414 4.80 14.71 8.07
N LEU A 415 5.66 14.89 9.07
CA LEU A 415 5.30 15.61 10.30
C LEU A 415 5.08 17.11 10.09
N LYS A 416 5.75 17.74 9.10
CA LYS A 416 5.43 19.11 8.68
C LYS A 416 3.99 19.19 8.18
N ALA A 417 3.59 18.29 7.27
CA ALA A 417 2.22 18.24 6.76
C ALA A 417 1.19 18.02 7.89
N LYS A 418 1.49 17.13 8.85
CA LYS A 418 0.64 16.90 10.03
C LYS A 418 0.46 18.18 10.87
N ARG A 419 1.55 18.91 11.14
CA ARG A 419 1.47 20.21 11.87
C ARG A 419 0.64 21.25 11.13
N GLU A 420 0.60 21.20 9.80
CA GLU A 420 -0.23 22.06 8.95
C GLU A 420 -1.67 21.53 8.79
N GLY A 421 -2.07 20.55 9.61
CA GLY A 421 -3.44 20.08 9.76
C GLY A 421 -3.86 18.98 8.79
N VAL A 422 -2.91 18.28 8.15
CA VAL A 422 -3.21 17.00 7.47
C VAL A 422 -3.59 15.97 8.53
N ASN A 423 -4.68 15.23 8.29
CA ASN A 423 -5.13 14.15 9.18
C ASN A 423 -4.26 12.89 9.00
N LEU A 424 -2.98 13.04 9.31
CA LEU A 424 -1.98 11.98 9.22
C LEU A 424 -1.95 11.16 10.52
N GLY A 425 -2.29 9.86 10.43
CA GLY A 425 -2.41 8.93 11.55
C GLY A 425 -1.21 8.02 11.78
N GLY A 426 -0.29 7.87 10.81
CA GLY A 426 0.86 6.97 10.99
C GLY A 426 1.89 7.02 9.87
N TYR A 427 3.02 6.36 10.14
CA TYR A 427 4.15 6.22 9.22
C TYR A 427 4.77 4.83 9.39
N MET A 428 4.81 4.04 8.32
CA MET A 428 5.37 2.70 8.29
C MET A 428 6.50 2.64 7.25
N VAL A 429 7.64 2.09 7.67
CA VAL A 429 8.77 1.92 6.76
C VAL A 429 8.58 0.67 5.93
N TRP A 430 8.77 0.78 4.62
CA TRP A 430 9.00 -0.35 3.74
C TRP A 430 10.50 -0.55 3.53
N SER A 431 11.04 -1.62 4.08
CA SER A 431 10.35 -2.69 4.79
C SER A 431 11.04 -2.94 6.14
N GLY A 432 10.37 -3.73 6.98
CA GLY A 432 11.00 -4.15 8.25
C GLY A 432 12.29 -4.92 8.03
N TRP A 433 12.29 -5.84 7.07
CA TRP A 433 13.40 -6.74 6.74
C TRP A 433 13.74 -6.67 5.26
N ASP A 434 15.00 -6.91 4.89
CA ASP A 434 15.33 -7.27 3.52
C ASP A 434 14.53 -8.51 3.13
N ASN A 435 13.92 -8.51 1.96
CA ASN A 435 13.01 -9.56 1.53
C ASN A 435 13.09 -9.80 0.02
N PHE A 436 12.19 -10.60 -0.52
CA PHE A 436 12.05 -10.83 -1.95
C PHE A 436 11.38 -9.62 -2.62
N GLU A 437 12.15 -8.82 -3.37
CA GLU A 437 11.65 -7.56 -3.97
C GLU A 437 11.10 -7.79 -5.38
N TRP A 438 10.01 -8.53 -5.46
CA TRP A 438 9.23 -8.79 -6.68
C TRP A 438 10.12 -9.19 -7.87
N VAL A 439 10.02 -8.46 -8.98
CA VAL A 439 10.83 -8.69 -10.19
C VAL A 439 12.33 -8.47 -9.99
N SER A 440 12.72 -7.80 -8.94
CA SER A 440 14.12 -7.58 -8.56
C SER A 440 14.69 -8.70 -7.67
N GLY A 441 13.88 -9.69 -7.30
CA GLY A 441 14.31 -10.80 -6.46
C GLY A 441 14.97 -10.33 -5.15
N TYR A 442 16.15 -10.87 -4.87
CA TYR A 442 16.92 -10.51 -3.66
C TYR A 442 18.01 -9.46 -3.91
N THR A 443 18.05 -8.83 -5.09
CA THR A 443 19.08 -7.85 -5.43
C THR A 443 18.87 -6.49 -4.82
N LYS A 444 17.61 -6.11 -4.54
CA LYS A 444 17.27 -4.86 -3.87
C LYS A 444 16.95 -5.12 -2.40
N ARG A 445 17.58 -4.36 -1.52
CA ARG A 445 17.41 -4.45 -0.08
C ARG A 445 16.83 -3.14 0.47
N LEU A 446 15.58 -3.18 0.94
CA LEU A 446 14.87 -2.02 1.46
C LEU A 446 14.65 -2.09 2.99
N GLY A 447 15.02 -3.20 3.62
CA GLY A 447 14.78 -3.46 5.03
C GLY A 447 15.57 -2.56 5.98
N LEU A 448 14.98 -2.29 7.15
CA LEU A 448 15.71 -1.78 8.32
C LEU A 448 16.58 -2.87 8.96
N ILE A 449 16.23 -4.12 8.73
CA ILE A 449 16.93 -5.30 9.22
C ILE A 449 17.50 -6.04 8.01
N TYR A 450 18.82 -6.19 7.99
CA TYR A 450 19.50 -7.04 7.02
C TYR A 450 19.13 -8.50 7.26
N VAL A 451 18.87 -9.23 6.18
CA VAL A 451 18.66 -10.66 6.21
C VAL A 451 19.72 -11.34 5.36
N ASP A 452 20.47 -12.24 5.93
CA ASP A 452 21.26 -13.19 5.15
C ASP A 452 20.30 -14.25 4.58
N PHE A 453 20.06 -14.21 3.27
CA PHE A 453 19.08 -15.08 2.63
C PHE A 453 19.49 -16.57 2.62
N LYS A 454 20.76 -16.91 2.92
CA LYS A 454 21.24 -18.29 3.02
C LYS A 454 21.08 -18.84 4.44
N THR A 455 21.49 -18.07 5.44
CA THR A 455 21.48 -18.48 6.85
C THR A 455 20.21 -18.06 7.58
N GLN A 456 19.45 -17.15 7.01
CA GLN A 456 18.28 -16.54 7.61
C GLN A 456 18.61 -15.68 8.86
N GLU A 457 19.86 -15.29 9.06
CA GLU A 457 20.27 -14.40 10.14
C GLU A 457 19.70 -13.00 9.95
N ARG A 458 19.29 -12.33 11.05
CA ARG A 458 18.77 -10.98 11.10
C ARG A 458 19.77 -10.05 11.77
N ILE A 459 20.21 -9.01 11.06
CA ILE A 459 21.12 -8.00 11.60
C ILE A 459 20.46 -6.63 11.50
N PRO A 460 20.00 -6.01 12.61
CA PRO A 460 19.49 -4.64 12.59
C PRO A 460 20.53 -3.68 12.02
N LYS A 461 20.16 -2.95 10.97
CA LYS A 461 21.02 -1.95 10.32
C LYS A 461 21.13 -0.69 11.18
N GLN A 462 22.05 0.21 10.86
CA GLN A 462 22.15 1.48 11.58
C GLN A 462 20.84 2.30 11.45
N SER A 463 20.18 2.25 10.30
CA SER A 463 18.86 2.89 10.09
C SER A 463 17.78 2.39 11.05
N PHE A 464 17.80 1.13 11.48
CA PHE A 464 16.89 0.61 12.51
C PHE A 464 17.03 1.40 13.82
N PHE A 465 18.25 1.62 14.29
CA PHE A 465 18.50 2.34 15.55
C PHE A 465 18.16 3.84 15.41
N GLU A 466 18.40 4.43 14.25
CA GLU A 466 18.04 5.83 13.99
C GLU A 466 16.50 6.01 13.87
N TYR A 467 15.80 5.07 13.26
CA TYR A 467 14.34 5.09 13.22
C TYR A 467 13.73 4.89 14.61
N LYS A 468 14.31 4.02 15.45
CA LYS A 468 13.97 3.90 16.87
C LYS A 468 14.07 5.26 17.59
N LYS A 469 15.14 6.02 17.38
CA LYS A 469 15.31 7.36 17.97
C LYS A 469 14.22 8.33 17.48
N LEU A 470 13.82 8.26 16.19
CA LEU A 470 12.73 9.07 15.66
C LEU A 470 11.40 8.72 16.34
N ILE A 471 11.08 7.43 16.46
CA ILE A 471 9.87 6.96 17.19
C ILE A 471 9.86 7.51 18.61
N GLN A 472 10.97 7.38 19.33
CA GLN A 472 11.07 7.88 20.72
C GLN A 472 10.89 9.40 20.79
N LYS A 473 11.53 10.15 19.87
CA LYS A 473 11.43 11.61 19.81
C LYS A 473 10.01 12.11 19.58
N TYR A 474 9.22 11.36 18.81
CA TYR A 474 7.90 11.78 18.35
C TYR A 474 6.76 10.93 18.95
N LYS A 475 7.00 10.22 20.04
CA LYS A 475 6.04 9.29 20.68
C LYS A 475 4.72 9.94 21.15
N GLY A 476 4.63 11.24 21.27
CA GLY A 476 3.47 11.96 21.80
C GLY A 476 2.70 12.81 20.79
N ILE A 477 2.91 12.62 19.50
CA ILE A 477 2.32 13.46 18.45
C ILE A 477 0.84 13.16 18.24
#